data_e82ab39c69ab47620df0f2a5fe4c7723
#
_entry.id   e82ab39c69ab47620df0f2a5fe4c7723
#
_cell.length_a   1.000
_cell.length_b   1.000
_cell.length_c   1.000
_cell.angle_alpha   90.00
_cell.angle_beta   90.00
_cell.angle_gamma   90.00
#
_symmetry.space_group_name_H-M   'P 1'
#
loop_
_entity.id
_entity.type
_entity.pdbx_description
1 polymer ?
#
loop_
_entity_poly.entity_id
_entity_poly.type
_entity_poly.pdbx_seq_one_letter_code
_entity_poly.pdbx_strand_id
1 'polypeptide(L)'
;MATGEAPVLEALIDINAVALARTDLPPSTLLLARIAALAAVDAPPASYLLHIGPAVESGVRIDDVQDVLVAIAPIIGAPRILKAANAITEALGFAFAITEAALSAAAAEASAAGSAPDA
;
A
#
# COMPACT_ATOMS: atom_id res chain seq x y z
N MET A 1 -30.37 10.48 5.06
CA MET A 1 -29.71 10.60 5.78
C MET A 1 -28.36 10.45 5.68
N ALA A 2 -27.75 11.23 5.98
CA ALA A 2 -26.40 11.05 5.85
C ALA A 2 -26.02 9.86 6.60
N THR A 3 -25.24 9.10 6.01
CA THR A 3 -24.78 7.96 6.70
C THR A 3 -23.80 8.42 7.74
N GLY A 4 -23.73 7.72 8.83
CA GLY A 4 -22.76 8.01 9.86
C GLY A 4 -21.33 7.90 9.36
N GLU A 5 -21.12 7.20 8.25
CA GLU A 5 -19.78 7.00 7.71
C GLU A 5 -19.20 8.25 7.05
N ALA A 6 -20.03 9.07 6.43
CA ALA A 6 -19.52 10.24 5.74
C ALA A 6 -18.78 11.22 6.66
N PRO A 7 -19.30 11.57 7.82
CA PRO A 7 -18.54 12.44 8.74
C PRO A 7 -17.24 11.80 9.24
N VAL A 8 -17.23 10.50 9.44
CA VAL A 8 -16.02 9.81 9.89
C VAL A 8 -14.95 9.85 8.82
N LEU A 9 -15.33 9.53 7.57
CA LEU A 9 -14.38 9.57 6.46
C LEU A 9 -13.84 10.97 6.25
N GLU A 10 -14.69 11.99 6.34
CA GLU A 10 -14.25 13.37 6.22
C GLU A 10 -13.25 13.75 7.30
N ALA A 11 -13.52 13.33 8.54
CA ALA A 11 -12.60 13.59 9.63
C ALA A 11 -11.26 12.92 9.42
N LEU A 12 -11.27 11.68 8.91
CA LEU A 12 -10.02 10.97 8.62
C LEU A 12 -9.23 11.64 7.51
N ILE A 13 -9.92 12.12 6.46
CA ILE A 13 -9.27 12.85 5.38
C ILE A 13 -8.64 14.14 5.92
N ASP A 14 -9.35 14.86 6.78
CA ASP A 14 -8.85 16.10 7.36
C ASP A 14 -7.63 15.84 8.23
N ILE A 15 -7.68 14.81 9.06
CA ILE A 15 -6.55 14.44 9.92
C ILE A 15 -5.34 14.09 9.06
N ASN A 16 -5.55 13.34 8.00
CA ASN A 16 -4.45 12.97 7.10
C ASN A 16 -3.85 14.21 6.45
N ALA A 17 -4.68 15.13 5.98
CA ALA A 17 -4.22 16.35 5.35
C ALA A 17 -3.40 17.20 6.31
N VAL A 18 -3.84 17.32 7.57
CA VAL A 18 -3.12 18.08 8.59
C VAL A 18 -1.77 17.41 8.86
N ALA A 19 -1.76 16.08 8.98
CA ALA A 19 -0.52 15.35 9.23
C ALA A 19 0.49 15.57 8.10
N LEU A 20 0.02 15.49 6.86
CA LEU A 20 0.89 15.71 5.70
C LEU A 20 1.44 17.13 5.67
N ALA A 21 0.62 18.11 6.06
CA ALA A 21 1.03 19.50 6.06
C ALA A 21 2.03 19.83 7.17
N ARG A 22 1.97 19.10 8.27
CA ARG A 22 2.79 19.42 9.45
C ARG A 22 4.05 18.62 9.59
N THR A 23 4.18 17.49 8.89
CA THR A 23 5.38 16.67 8.99
C THR A 23 6.45 17.19 8.05
N ASP A 24 7.70 17.13 8.51
CA ASP A 24 8.84 17.46 7.68
C ASP A 24 9.53 16.21 7.14
N LEU A 25 8.96 15.03 7.38
CA LEU A 25 9.54 13.80 6.88
C LEU A 25 9.45 13.74 5.35
N PRO A 26 10.49 13.24 4.69
CA PRO A 26 10.38 12.97 3.25
C PRO A 26 9.25 11.98 2.99
N PRO A 27 8.63 12.04 1.80
CA PRO A 27 7.47 11.17 1.50
C PRO A 27 7.73 9.68 1.70
N SER A 28 8.89 9.17 1.29
CA SER A 28 9.19 7.76 1.48
C SER A 28 9.30 7.40 2.95
N THR A 29 9.95 8.24 3.74
CA THR A 29 10.08 8.01 5.17
C THR A 29 8.73 8.06 5.86
N LEU A 30 7.90 9.01 5.48
CA LEU A 30 6.54 9.12 6.02
C LEU A 30 5.74 7.84 5.77
N LEU A 31 5.81 7.32 4.55
CA LEU A 31 5.04 6.13 4.18
C LEU A 31 5.56 4.88 4.88
N LEU A 32 6.88 4.75 5.04
CA LEU A 32 7.43 3.62 5.79
C LEU A 32 7.03 3.71 7.26
N ALA A 33 7.01 4.90 7.84
CA ALA A 33 6.55 5.07 9.21
C ALA A 33 5.09 4.67 9.37
N ARG A 34 4.25 5.02 8.39
CA ARG A 34 2.84 4.66 8.42
C ARG A 34 2.65 3.16 8.28
N ILE A 35 3.43 2.52 7.43
CA ILE A 35 3.38 1.06 7.28
C ILE A 35 3.76 0.38 8.60
N ALA A 36 4.79 0.88 9.27
CA ALA A 36 5.18 0.36 10.58
C ALA A 36 4.05 0.48 11.59
N ALA A 37 3.38 1.63 11.61
CA ALA A 37 2.27 1.85 12.52
C ALA A 37 1.09 0.94 12.22
N LEU A 38 0.79 0.72 10.94
CA LEU A 38 -0.27 -0.19 10.53
C LEU A 38 0.01 -1.60 11.03
N ALA A 39 1.26 -2.04 10.91
CA ALA A 39 1.64 -3.37 11.40
C ALA A 39 1.45 -3.47 12.91
N ALA A 40 1.80 -2.43 13.63
CA ALA A 40 1.71 -2.42 15.10
C ALA A 40 0.26 -2.50 15.59
N VAL A 41 -0.70 -1.98 14.83
CA VAL A 41 -2.11 -1.97 15.22
C VAL A 41 -2.92 -3.06 14.52
N ASP A 42 -2.27 -4.03 13.87
CA ASP A 42 -2.94 -5.14 13.18
C ASP A 42 -3.95 -4.67 12.14
N ALA A 43 -3.56 -3.69 11.34
CA ALA A 43 -4.44 -3.12 10.32
C ALA A 43 -4.82 -4.16 9.26
N PRO A 44 -6.03 -4.07 8.72
CA PRO A 44 -6.47 -4.97 7.65
C PRO A 44 -5.80 -4.65 6.32
N PRO A 45 -5.86 -5.58 5.34
CA PRO A 45 -5.24 -5.35 4.03
C PRO A 45 -5.67 -4.06 3.36
N ALA A 46 -6.93 -3.65 3.53
CA ALA A 46 -7.43 -2.43 2.90
C ALA A 46 -6.64 -1.20 3.32
N SER A 47 -6.19 -1.15 4.58
CA SER A 47 -5.40 -0.01 5.06
C SER A 47 -4.06 0.08 4.36
N TYR A 48 -3.41 -1.07 4.14
CA TYR A 48 -2.16 -1.10 3.40
C TYR A 48 -2.38 -0.71 1.95
N LEU A 49 -3.46 -1.19 1.36
CA LEU A 49 -3.77 -0.90 -0.04
C LEU A 49 -3.84 0.60 -0.30
N LEU A 50 -4.40 1.35 0.63
CA LEU A 50 -4.51 2.81 0.50
C LEU A 50 -3.14 3.49 0.46
N HIS A 51 -2.10 2.83 0.95
CA HIS A 51 -0.76 3.40 1.01
C HIS A 51 0.18 2.90 -0.08
N ILE A 52 -0.23 1.88 -0.84
CA ILE A 52 0.66 1.28 -1.85
C ILE A 52 0.94 2.24 -2.99
N GLY A 53 -0.09 2.88 -3.55
CA GLY A 53 0.11 3.83 -4.64
C GLY A 53 1.07 4.94 -4.28
N PRO A 54 0.78 5.69 -3.21
CA PRO A 54 1.69 6.75 -2.77
C PRO A 54 3.09 6.24 -2.44
N ALA A 55 3.22 5.02 -1.90
CA ALA A 55 4.52 4.45 -1.60
C ALA A 55 5.34 4.23 -2.86
N VAL A 56 4.72 3.63 -3.87
CA VAL A 56 5.39 3.39 -5.15
C VAL A 56 5.82 4.72 -5.78
N GLU A 57 4.94 5.70 -5.77
CA GLU A 57 5.24 7.01 -6.32
C GLU A 57 6.38 7.70 -5.58
N SER A 58 6.53 7.41 -4.30
CA SER A 58 7.59 8.00 -3.48
C SER A 58 8.90 7.21 -3.53
N GLY A 59 8.95 6.15 -4.33
CA GLY A 59 10.16 5.35 -4.49
C GLY A 59 10.35 4.27 -3.45
N VAL A 60 9.34 3.98 -2.64
CA VAL A 60 9.41 2.89 -1.67
C VAL A 60 9.38 1.56 -2.40
N ARG A 61 10.28 0.66 -2.05
CA ARG A 61 10.39 -0.65 -2.67
C ARG A 61 9.87 -1.71 -1.70
N ILE A 62 9.53 -2.87 -2.26
CA ILE A 62 9.05 -3.98 -1.43
C ILE A 62 10.12 -4.39 -0.41
N ASP A 63 11.40 -4.29 -0.79
CA ASP A 63 12.49 -4.58 0.13
C ASP A 63 12.50 -3.63 1.31
N ASP A 64 12.15 -2.36 1.09
CA ASP A 64 12.07 -1.38 2.15
C ASP A 64 10.99 -1.75 3.15
N VAL A 65 9.86 -2.22 2.65
CA VAL A 65 8.75 -2.65 3.51
C VAL A 65 9.16 -3.87 4.34
N GLN A 66 9.84 -4.81 3.71
CA GLN A 66 10.35 -5.98 4.44
C GLN A 66 11.34 -5.56 5.53
N ASP A 67 12.21 -4.63 5.21
CA ASP A 67 13.18 -4.12 6.19
C ASP A 67 12.49 -3.44 7.36
N VAL A 68 11.38 -2.73 7.10
CA VAL A 68 10.59 -2.12 8.17
C VAL A 68 10.06 -3.20 9.11
N LEU A 69 9.50 -4.28 8.54
CA LEU A 69 8.99 -5.38 9.36
C LEU A 69 10.08 -6.01 10.21
N VAL A 70 11.27 -6.18 9.66
CA VAL A 70 12.41 -6.69 10.40
C VAL A 70 12.77 -5.73 11.54
N ALA A 71 12.79 -4.43 11.25
CA ALA A 71 13.19 -3.42 12.21
C ALA A 71 12.23 -3.35 13.41
N ILE A 72 10.93 -3.55 13.19
CA ILE A 72 9.95 -3.40 14.26
C ILE A 72 9.62 -4.73 14.94
N ALA A 73 10.11 -5.84 14.41
CA ALA A 73 9.80 -7.16 14.98
C ALA A 73 10.12 -7.26 16.47
N PRO A 74 11.25 -6.73 16.97
CA PRO A 74 11.53 -6.79 18.41
C PRO A 74 10.53 -6.01 19.26
N ILE A 75 9.82 -5.07 18.66
CA ILE A 75 8.89 -4.21 19.40
C ILE A 75 7.49 -4.80 19.42
N ILE A 76 6.98 -5.26 18.27
CA ILE A 76 5.59 -5.68 18.17
C ILE A 76 5.41 -7.19 18.24
N GLY A 77 6.45 -7.96 18.05
CA GLY A 77 6.41 -9.42 18.20
C GLY A 77 6.00 -10.18 16.97
N ALA A 78 6.36 -11.46 16.94
CA ALA A 78 6.18 -12.32 15.77
C ALA A 78 4.71 -12.45 15.31
N PRO A 79 3.72 -12.61 16.20
CA PRO A 79 2.34 -12.75 15.71
C PRO A 79 1.87 -11.54 14.90
N ARG A 80 2.20 -10.33 15.31
CA ARG A 80 1.81 -9.13 14.58
C ARG A 80 2.59 -8.98 13.29
N ILE A 81 3.85 -9.36 13.29
CA ILE A 81 4.67 -9.33 12.08
C ILE A 81 4.09 -10.29 11.04
N LEU A 82 3.73 -11.51 11.43
CA LEU A 82 3.16 -12.47 10.50
C LEU A 82 1.83 -11.98 9.96
N LYS A 83 1.00 -11.38 10.81
CA LYS A 83 -0.27 -10.84 10.38
C LYS A 83 -0.06 -9.68 9.41
N ALA A 84 0.89 -8.80 9.70
CA ALA A 84 1.22 -7.69 8.82
C ALA A 84 1.73 -8.19 7.47
N ALA A 85 2.61 -9.18 7.47
CA ALA A 85 3.14 -9.74 6.24
C ALA A 85 2.02 -10.31 5.38
N ASN A 86 1.07 -11.02 5.98
CA ASN A 86 -0.07 -11.56 5.25
C ASN A 86 -0.96 -10.46 4.70
N ALA A 87 -1.23 -9.42 5.50
CA ALA A 87 -2.08 -8.31 5.06
C ALA A 87 -1.43 -7.54 3.91
N ILE A 88 -0.13 -7.32 4.00
CA ILE A 88 0.61 -6.63 2.94
C ILE A 88 0.61 -7.47 1.67
N THR A 89 0.82 -8.78 1.81
CA THR A 89 0.81 -9.68 0.66
C THR A 89 -0.55 -9.68 -0.04
N GLU A 90 -1.64 -9.69 0.72
CA GLU A 90 -2.97 -9.61 0.13
C GLU A 90 -3.17 -8.28 -0.60
N ALA A 91 -2.75 -7.18 0.00
CA ALA A 91 -2.89 -5.86 -0.61
C ALA A 91 -2.04 -5.76 -1.88
N LEU A 92 -0.81 -6.25 -1.85
CA LEU A 92 0.06 -6.26 -3.02
C LEU A 92 -0.46 -7.20 -4.09
N GLY A 93 -0.99 -8.36 -3.69
CA GLY A 93 -1.59 -9.30 -4.62
C GLY A 93 -2.74 -8.69 -5.39
N PHE A 94 -3.60 -7.95 -4.71
CA PHE A 94 -4.67 -7.24 -5.36
C PHE A 94 -4.13 -6.19 -6.34
N ALA A 95 -3.12 -5.42 -5.91
CA ALA A 95 -2.51 -4.40 -6.75
C ALA A 95 -1.84 -5.04 -7.96
N PHE A 96 -1.12 -6.16 -7.77
CA PHE A 96 -0.49 -6.87 -8.87
C PHE A 96 -1.51 -7.43 -9.84
N ALA A 97 -2.62 -7.96 -9.33
CA ALA A 97 -3.67 -8.51 -10.19
C ALA A 97 -4.26 -7.43 -11.09
N ILE A 98 -4.48 -6.24 -10.57
CA ILE A 98 -4.96 -5.12 -11.36
C ILE A 98 -3.93 -4.75 -12.43
N THR A 99 -2.66 -4.68 -12.04
CA THR A 99 -1.58 -4.33 -12.97
C THR A 99 -1.43 -5.37 -14.07
N GLU A 100 -1.49 -6.66 -13.70
CA GLU A 100 -1.42 -7.74 -14.69
C GLU A 100 -2.57 -7.69 -15.66
N ALA A 101 -3.77 -7.43 -15.17
CA ALA A 101 -4.93 -7.32 -16.04
C ALA A 101 -4.75 -6.19 -17.04
N ALA A 102 -4.22 -5.06 -16.59
CA ALA A 102 -3.96 -3.92 -17.47
C ALA A 102 -2.89 -4.25 -18.50
N LEU A 103 -1.82 -4.94 -18.08
CA LEU A 103 -0.75 -5.34 -18.99
C LEU A 103 -1.24 -6.38 -20.00
N SER A 104 -2.08 -7.33 -19.56
CA SER A 104 -2.66 -8.33 -20.45
C SER A 104 -3.54 -7.70 -21.49
N ALA A 105 -4.36 -6.71 -21.08
CA ALA A 105 -5.21 -5.99 -22.01
C ALA A 105 -4.37 -5.23 -23.04
N ALA A 106 -3.30 -4.60 -22.61
CA ALA A 106 -2.40 -3.88 -23.51
C ALA A 106 -1.71 -4.84 -24.48
N ALA A 107 -1.29 -6.02 -23.98
CA ALA A 107 -0.66 -7.03 -24.82
C ALA A 107 -1.64 -7.59 -25.84
N ALA A 108 -2.89 -7.79 -25.43
CA ALA A 108 -3.92 -8.26 -26.35
C ALA A 108 -4.17 -7.25 -27.44
N GLU A 109 -4.18 -5.97 -27.11
CA GLU A 109 -4.35 -4.92 -28.11
C GLU A 109 -3.17 -4.88 -29.08
N ALA A 110 -1.97 -5.02 -28.55
CA ALA A 110 -0.78 -5.04 -29.38
C ALA A 110 -0.79 -6.23 -30.31
N SER A 111 -1.22 -7.40 -29.84
CA SER A 111 -1.33 -8.59 -30.67
C SER A 111 -2.40 -8.40 -31.74
N ALA A 112 -3.53 -7.80 -31.37
CA ALA A 112 -4.59 -7.54 -32.34
C ALA A 112 -4.14 -6.58 -33.43
N ALA A 113 -3.14 -5.75 -33.13
CA ALA A 113 -2.58 -4.86 -34.14
C ALA A 113 -1.60 -5.58 -35.10
N GLY A 114 -1.41 -6.88 -34.93
CA GLY A 114 -0.69 -7.67 -35.92
C GLY A 114 0.79 -7.86 -35.71
N SER A 115 1.33 -7.46 -34.57
CA SER A 115 2.75 -7.68 -34.38
C SER A 115 2.97 -8.60 -33.22
N ALA A 116 2.63 -9.82 -33.39
CA ALA A 116 2.89 -10.82 -32.37
C ALA A 116 4.34 -11.22 -32.45
N PRO A 117 5.13 -10.98 -31.45
CA PRO A 117 6.51 -11.44 -31.45
C PRO A 117 6.54 -12.94 -31.21
N ASP A 118 7.50 -13.57 -31.81
CA ASP A 118 7.74 -14.96 -31.52
C ASP A 118 8.44 -15.09 -30.21
N ALA A 119 8.14 -16.13 -29.56
CA ALA A 119 8.73 -16.39 -28.26
C ALA A 119 10.24 -16.54 -28.34
#